data_21876b43810eb8dd4726cb4f4c095060
#
_entry.id   21876b43810eb8dd4726cb4f4c095060
#
_cell.length_a   1.000
_cell.length_b   1.000
_cell.length_c   1.000
_cell.angle_alpha   90.00
_cell.angle_beta   90.00
_cell.angle_gamma   90.00
#
_symmetry.space_group_name_H-M   'P 1'
#
loop_
_entity.id
_entity.type
_entity.pdbx_description
1 polymer ?
#
loop_
_entity_poly.entity_id
_entity_poly.type
_entity_poly.pdbx_seq_one_letter_code
_entity_poly.pdbx_strand_id
1 'polypeptide(L)'
;RTYVPVLVRGEESEGIKFWGFGKTVYQELLAFFADPDYGDLTDPTSGRDVTVEFKTAKELGKNYPETYIRVKPNQTPITEDKNVLELVKDQIELPGMFKKYTYDDMKGLLETWLETGKVGENNEESEAQPTQTNTNTETTEEKVAVSTSSSDVKDAFEDLFNN
;
A
#
# COMPACT_ATOMS: atom_id res chain seq x y z
N ARG A 1 -3.52 -4.60 -0.94
CA ARG A 1 -2.34 -4.30 -0.09
C ARG A 1 -2.58 -4.82 1.32
N THR A 2 -1.54 -5.32 1.96
CA THR A 2 -1.56 -5.76 3.37
C THR A 2 -0.86 -4.70 4.21
N TYR A 3 -1.44 -4.37 5.36
CA TYR A 3 -0.87 -3.41 6.31
C TYR A 3 -0.65 -4.10 7.64
N VAL A 4 0.51 -3.86 8.24
CA VAL A 4 0.85 -4.37 9.57
C VAL A 4 1.41 -3.25 10.44
N PRO A 5 1.09 -3.23 11.73
CA PRO A 5 1.76 -2.32 12.66
C PRO A 5 3.20 -2.80 12.89
N VAL A 6 4.14 -1.89 12.88
CA VAL A 6 5.57 -2.16 13.07
C VAL A 6 6.21 -1.14 14.00
N LEU A 7 7.21 -1.58 14.75
CA LEU A 7 8.13 -0.71 15.48
C LEU A 7 9.46 -0.66 14.75
N VAL A 8 9.90 0.52 14.33
CA VAL A 8 11.14 0.69 13.57
C VAL A 8 12.31 0.82 14.54
N ARG A 9 13.30 -0.08 14.42
CA ARG A 9 14.50 -0.02 15.26
C ARG A 9 15.31 1.25 15.01
N GLY A 10 15.61 1.96 16.09
CA GLY A 10 16.27 3.27 16.05
C GLY A 10 15.31 4.46 15.97
N GLU A 11 14.03 4.21 15.79
CA GLU A 11 12.96 5.23 15.74
C GLU A 11 11.82 4.88 16.71
N GLU A 12 12.13 4.12 17.77
CA GLU A 12 11.12 3.62 18.73
C GLU A 12 10.36 4.75 19.41
N SER A 13 10.99 5.92 19.58
CA SER A 13 10.37 7.11 20.16
C SER A 13 9.24 7.70 19.29
N GLU A 14 9.21 7.40 18.01
CA GLU A 14 8.14 7.82 17.09
C GLU A 14 6.89 6.95 17.18
N GLY A 15 6.97 5.84 17.92
CA GLY A 15 5.86 4.93 18.16
C GLY A 15 5.62 3.95 17.03
N ILE A 16 4.40 3.42 16.99
CA ILE A 16 4.00 2.41 16.00
C ILE A 16 3.73 3.06 14.65
N LYS A 17 4.39 2.51 13.63
CA LYS A 17 4.16 2.84 12.22
C LYS A 17 3.41 1.72 11.53
N PHE A 18 2.76 2.04 10.41
CA PHE A 18 2.08 1.03 9.60
C PHE A 18 2.84 0.79 8.31
N TRP A 19 3.28 -0.45 8.13
CA TRP A 19 3.96 -0.86 6.92
C TRP A 19 3.00 -1.52 5.94
N GLY A 20 2.88 -0.93 4.73
CA GLY A 20 2.04 -1.43 3.65
C GLY A 20 2.84 -2.14 2.57
N PHE A 21 2.55 -3.41 2.31
CA PHE A 21 3.27 -4.21 1.32
C PHE A 21 2.35 -4.99 0.39
N GLY A 22 2.94 -5.51 -0.70
CA GLY A 22 2.25 -6.27 -1.73
C GLY A 22 2.27 -7.78 -1.48
N LYS A 23 1.66 -8.52 -2.42
CA LYS A 23 1.51 -9.98 -2.36
C LYS A 23 2.84 -10.73 -2.22
N THR A 24 3.88 -10.29 -2.90
CA THR A 24 5.19 -10.98 -2.89
C THR A 24 5.78 -11.01 -1.48
N VAL A 25 5.87 -9.86 -0.82
CA VAL A 25 6.36 -9.75 0.56
C VAL A 25 5.46 -10.52 1.53
N TYR A 26 4.15 -10.49 1.32
CA TYR A 26 3.20 -11.28 2.11
C TYR A 26 3.49 -12.78 2.04
N GLN A 27 3.72 -13.31 0.83
CA GLN A 27 4.03 -14.72 0.63
C GLN A 27 5.38 -15.12 1.25
N GLU A 28 6.39 -14.25 1.17
CA GLU A 28 7.68 -14.47 1.83
C GLU A 28 7.54 -14.50 3.36
N LEU A 29 6.79 -13.57 3.94
CA LEU A 29 6.49 -13.59 5.38
C LEU A 29 5.78 -14.87 5.81
N LEU A 30 4.75 -15.30 5.04
CA LEU A 30 4.05 -16.55 5.33
C LEU A 30 4.96 -17.78 5.28
N ALA A 31 5.96 -17.78 4.40
CA ALA A 31 6.94 -18.88 4.34
C ALA A 31 7.75 -18.97 5.64
N PHE A 32 8.15 -17.83 6.23
CA PHE A 32 8.81 -17.81 7.53
C PHE A 32 7.88 -18.25 8.68
N PHE A 33 6.61 -17.86 8.66
CA PHE A 33 5.62 -18.32 9.66
C PHE A 33 5.34 -19.81 9.57
N ALA A 34 5.45 -20.40 8.37
CA ALA A 34 5.25 -21.84 8.17
C ALA A 34 6.49 -22.68 8.57
N ASP A 35 7.63 -22.04 8.73
CA ASP A 35 8.88 -22.70 9.11
C ASP A 35 8.97 -22.83 10.65
N PRO A 36 9.00 -24.04 11.20
CA PRO A 36 9.02 -24.27 12.64
C PRO A 36 10.28 -23.72 13.33
N ASP A 37 11.38 -23.51 12.60
CA ASP A 37 12.63 -22.97 13.16
C ASP A 37 12.52 -21.47 13.51
N TYR A 38 11.58 -20.76 12.90
CA TYR A 38 11.37 -19.33 13.18
C TYR A 38 10.31 -19.07 14.24
N GLY A 39 9.27 -19.90 14.32
CA GLY A 39 8.16 -19.70 15.25
C GLY A 39 7.31 -18.46 14.95
N ASP A 40 6.67 -17.90 15.99
CA ASP A 40 5.86 -16.67 15.84
C ASP A 40 6.76 -15.43 15.78
N LEU A 41 6.87 -14.84 14.60
CA LEU A 41 7.65 -13.62 14.38
C LEU A 41 7.05 -12.40 15.08
N THR A 42 5.76 -12.43 15.36
CA THR A 42 4.99 -11.30 15.89
C THR A 42 4.87 -11.30 17.41
N ASP A 43 5.42 -12.30 18.09
CA ASP A 43 5.41 -12.36 19.56
C ASP A 43 6.16 -11.16 20.14
N PRO A 44 5.52 -10.35 21.02
CA PRO A 44 6.14 -9.16 21.59
C PRO A 44 7.38 -9.43 22.44
N THR A 45 7.53 -10.63 22.98
CA THR A 45 8.61 -11.02 23.90
C THR A 45 9.68 -11.87 23.25
N SER A 46 9.29 -12.76 22.35
CA SER A 46 10.15 -13.76 21.71
C SER A 46 10.08 -13.75 20.19
N GLY A 47 9.53 -12.71 19.62
CA GLY A 47 9.47 -12.51 18.18
C GLY A 47 10.84 -12.27 17.56
N ARG A 48 10.86 -11.90 16.30
CA ARG A 48 12.10 -11.67 15.54
C ARG A 48 12.05 -10.40 14.75
N ASP A 49 13.18 -9.71 14.67
CA ASP A 49 13.32 -8.55 13.80
C ASP A 49 13.30 -8.96 12.32
N VAL A 50 12.63 -8.17 11.52
CA VAL A 50 12.60 -8.31 10.06
C VAL A 50 13.36 -7.16 9.43
N THR A 51 14.38 -7.47 8.64
CA THR A 51 15.09 -6.47 7.84
C THR A 51 14.40 -6.35 6.50
N VAL A 52 14.03 -5.13 6.14
CA VAL A 52 13.40 -4.79 4.85
C VAL A 52 14.41 -4.05 4.00
N GLU A 53 14.68 -4.55 2.80
CA GLU A 53 15.60 -3.93 1.83
C GLU A 53 14.83 -3.63 0.55
N PHE A 54 14.71 -2.36 0.22
CA PHE A 54 14.09 -1.92 -1.05
C PHE A 54 15.19 -1.65 -2.07
N LYS A 55 15.05 -2.24 -3.26
CA LYS A 55 15.95 -2.02 -4.41
C LYS A 55 15.18 -1.43 -5.57
N THR A 56 15.72 -0.36 -6.11
CA THR A 56 15.14 0.28 -7.29
C THR A 56 15.30 -0.58 -8.55
N ALA A 57 14.44 -0.36 -9.54
CA ALA A 57 14.52 -1.03 -10.84
C ALA A 57 15.91 -0.86 -11.48
N LYS A 58 16.52 0.32 -11.33
CA LYS A 58 17.86 0.64 -11.85
C LYS A 58 18.97 -0.17 -11.19
N GLU A 59 18.93 -0.32 -9.87
CA GLU A 59 19.92 -1.12 -9.11
C GLU A 59 19.85 -2.61 -9.48
N LEU A 60 18.65 -3.08 -9.80
CA LEU A 60 18.42 -4.49 -10.18
C LEU A 60 18.64 -4.76 -11.66
N GLY A 61 18.73 -3.73 -12.50
CA GLY A 61 18.71 -3.87 -13.96
C GLY A 61 17.40 -4.48 -14.48
N LYS A 62 16.29 -4.27 -13.76
CA LYS A 62 14.94 -4.78 -14.06
C LYS A 62 13.98 -3.64 -14.41
N ASN A 63 12.78 -3.99 -14.85
CA ASN A 63 11.75 -3.00 -15.19
C ASN A 63 10.99 -2.46 -13.96
N TYR A 64 11.10 -3.11 -12.78
CA TYR A 64 10.39 -2.74 -11.55
C TYR A 64 11.26 -2.88 -10.32
N PRO A 65 10.98 -2.08 -9.28
CA PRO A 65 11.65 -2.21 -7.99
C PRO A 65 11.18 -3.49 -7.26
N GLU A 66 12.04 -3.99 -6.39
CA GLU A 66 11.72 -5.15 -5.55
C GLU A 66 12.02 -4.85 -4.09
N THR A 67 11.22 -5.43 -3.21
CA THR A 67 11.42 -5.40 -1.77
C THR A 67 11.81 -6.81 -1.31
N TYR A 68 12.91 -6.92 -0.61
CA TYR A 68 13.40 -8.15 -0.02
C TYR A 68 13.23 -8.10 1.49
N ILE A 69 12.92 -9.22 2.10
CA ILE A 69 12.84 -9.36 3.54
C ILE A 69 13.85 -10.42 4.04
N ARG A 70 14.39 -10.17 5.22
CA ARG A 70 15.22 -11.14 5.94
C ARG A 70 14.81 -11.15 7.40
N VAL A 71 14.45 -12.31 7.91
CA VAL A 71 14.16 -12.52 9.32
C VAL A 71 15.47 -12.79 10.05
N LYS A 72 15.71 -12.08 11.16
CA LYS A 72 16.89 -12.34 11.97
C LYS A 72 16.73 -13.65 12.75
N PRO A 73 17.82 -14.45 12.89
CA PRO A 73 17.77 -15.73 13.57
C PRO A 73 17.55 -15.59 15.08
N ASN A 74 17.93 -14.47 15.67
CA ASN A 74 17.81 -14.24 17.11
C ASN A 74 16.42 -13.75 17.46
N GLN A 75 15.86 -14.28 18.53
CA GLN A 75 14.66 -13.74 19.14
C GLN A 75 15.01 -12.46 19.88
N THR A 76 14.19 -11.43 19.71
CA THR A 76 14.35 -10.14 20.36
C THR A 76 12.97 -9.61 20.79
N PRO A 77 12.83 -9.08 22.02
CA PRO A 77 11.58 -8.44 22.40
C PRO A 77 11.35 -7.19 21.53
N ILE A 78 10.08 -6.82 21.38
CA ILE A 78 9.71 -5.64 20.61
C ILE A 78 10.35 -4.39 21.20
N THR A 79 10.38 -4.27 22.53
CA THR A 79 11.07 -3.20 23.29
C THR A 79 11.20 -3.60 24.75
N GLU A 80 12.17 -3.02 25.43
CA GLU A 80 12.31 -3.08 26.89
C GLU A 80 11.78 -1.81 27.59
N ASP A 81 11.49 -0.75 26.81
CA ASP A 81 10.96 0.51 27.34
C ASP A 81 9.45 0.38 27.58
N LYS A 82 9.06 0.63 28.85
CA LYS A 82 7.66 0.56 29.29
C LYS A 82 6.76 1.58 28.58
N ASN A 83 7.28 2.76 28.27
CA ASN A 83 6.51 3.79 27.59
C ASN A 83 6.18 3.35 26.15
N VAL A 84 7.15 2.74 25.47
CA VAL A 84 6.94 2.21 24.10
C VAL A 84 6.00 1.00 24.15
N LEU A 85 6.07 0.15 25.20
CA LEU A 85 5.11 -0.94 25.37
C LEU A 85 3.67 -0.46 25.55
N GLU A 86 3.46 0.69 26.20
CA GLU A 86 2.13 1.30 26.29
C GLU A 86 1.65 1.77 24.92
N LEU A 87 2.51 2.41 24.13
CA LEU A 87 2.19 2.82 22.74
C LEU A 87 1.83 1.61 21.86
N VAL A 88 2.49 0.47 22.05
CA VAL A 88 2.17 -0.77 21.33
C VAL A 88 0.77 -1.28 21.69
N LYS A 89 0.33 -1.10 22.93
CA LYS A 89 -1.02 -1.52 23.40
C LYS A 89 -2.11 -0.57 22.90
N ASP A 90 -1.82 0.73 22.85
CA ASP A 90 -2.75 1.78 22.44
C ASP A 90 -2.71 2.10 20.93
N GLN A 91 -2.14 1.20 20.14
CA GLN A 91 -2.08 1.40 18.68
C GLN A 91 -3.48 1.58 18.07
N ILE A 92 -3.55 2.46 17.07
CA ILE A 92 -4.80 2.71 16.33
C ILE A 92 -5.19 1.44 15.55
N GLU A 93 -6.46 1.06 15.62
CA GLU A 93 -6.97 -0.02 14.78
C GLU A 93 -6.90 0.36 13.30
N LEU A 94 -6.46 -0.57 12.45
CA LEU A 94 -6.33 -0.37 11.00
C LEU A 94 -7.57 0.23 10.32
N PRO A 95 -8.80 -0.18 10.63
CA PRO A 95 -9.99 0.43 10.04
C PRO A 95 -10.14 1.92 10.35
N GLY A 96 -9.61 2.39 11.49
CA GLY A 96 -9.65 3.80 11.89
C GLY A 96 -8.70 4.70 11.08
N MET A 97 -7.71 4.12 10.40
CA MET A 97 -6.76 4.87 9.55
C MET A 97 -7.36 5.25 8.20
N PHE A 98 -8.44 4.60 7.77
CA PHE A 98 -9.02 4.82 6.46
C PHE A 98 -10.36 5.54 6.58
N LYS A 99 -10.52 6.62 5.81
CA LYS A 99 -11.81 7.30 5.70
C LYS A 99 -12.79 6.37 4.98
N LYS A 100 -13.91 6.06 5.64
CA LYS A 100 -15.05 5.42 4.97
C LYS A 100 -15.82 6.49 4.21
N TYR A 101 -15.90 6.33 2.91
CA TYR A 101 -16.76 7.17 2.08
C TYR A 101 -18.19 6.63 2.11
N THR A 102 -19.15 7.52 2.29
CA THR A 102 -20.57 7.19 2.10
C THR A 102 -20.90 7.10 0.60
N TYR A 103 -22.08 6.57 0.28
CA TYR A 103 -22.54 6.55 -1.12
C TYR A 103 -22.56 7.96 -1.73
N ASP A 104 -23.06 8.95 -0.98
CA ASP A 104 -23.15 10.33 -1.43
C ASP A 104 -21.76 10.97 -1.63
N ASP A 105 -20.79 10.69 -0.75
CA ASP A 105 -19.40 11.11 -0.93
C ASP A 105 -18.81 10.54 -2.23
N MET A 106 -18.99 9.24 -2.48
CA MET A 106 -18.49 8.60 -3.68
C MET A 106 -19.16 9.10 -4.95
N LYS A 107 -20.48 9.33 -4.89
CA LYS A 107 -21.25 9.92 -6.00
C LYS A 107 -20.72 11.31 -6.34
N GLY A 108 -20.54 12.19 -5.34
CA GLY A 108 -20.00 13.53 -5.55
C GLY A 108 -18.58 13.54 -6.11
N LEU A 109 -17.71 12.64 -5.65
CA LEU A 109 -16.36 12.46 -6.19
C LEU A 109 -16.38 12.01 -7.66
N LEU A 110 -17.28 11.10 -8.00
CA LEU A 110 -17.43 10.60 -9.37
C LEU A 110 -17.99 11.70 -10.29
N GLU A 111 -19.01 12.45 -9.86
CA GLU A 111 -19.55 13.57 -10.61
C GLU A 111 -18.48 14.63 -10.87
N THR A 112 -17.70 15.00 -9.85
CA THR A 112 -16.57 15.94 -9.99
C THR A 112 -15.52 15.42 -10.96
N TRP A 113 -15.21 14.12 -10.92
CA TRP A 113 -14.25 13.52 -11.85
C TRP A 113 -14.77 13.52 -13.29
N LEU A 114 -16.06 13.23 -13.50
CA LEU A 114 -16.68 13.25 -14.82
C LEU A 114 -16.70 14.67 -15.44
N GLU A 115 -16.87 15.70 -14.62
CA GLU A 115 -16.90 17.09 -15.07
C GLU A 115 -15.49 17.66 -15.33
N THR A 116 -14.53 17.35 -14.46
CA THR A 116 -13.21 17.99 -14.47
C THR A 116 -12.08 17.10 -15.00
N GLY A 117 -12.31 15.79 -15.11
CA GLY A 117 -11.26 14.80 -15.38
C GLY A 117 -10.24 14.66 -14.24
N LYS A 118 -10.45 15.35 -13.12
CA LYS A 118 -9.55 15.31 -11.95
C LYS A 118 -10.32 14.81 -10.73
N VAL A 119 -9.71 13.92 -9.98
CA VAL A 119 -10.16 13.58 -8.64
C VAL A 119 -9.87 14.80 -7.77
N GLY A 120 -10.87 15.31 -7.03
CA GLY A 120 -10.73 16.52 -6.23
C GLY A 120 -9.47 16.47 -5.36
N GLU A 121 -8.70 17.54 -5.43
CA GLU A 121 -7.55 17.78 -4.56
C GLU A 121 -8.06 17.99 -3.12
N ASN A 122 -8.15 16.92 -2.37
CA ASN A 122 -8.08 16.99 -0.91
C ASN A 122 -6.86 16.20 -0.50
N ASN A 123 -5.80 16.98 -0.28
CA ASN A 123 -4.53 16.61 0.29
C ASN A 123 -4.62 15.47 1.31
N GLU A 124 -3.88 14.40 1.04
CA GLU A 124 -2.74 14.06 1.91
C GLU A 124 -1.88 13.08 1.12
N GLU A 125 -0.60 13.39 1.07
CA GLU A 125 0.47 12.70 0.39
C GLU A 125 0.37 11.18 0.54
N SER A 126 0.16 10.51 -0.58
CA SER A 126 0.65 9.15 -0.75
C SER A 126 1.31 9.09 -2.12
N GLU A 127 2.57 9.49 -2.14
CA GLU A 127 3.45 9.30 -3.29
C GLU A 127 3.54 7.82 -3.64
N ALA A 128 2.87 7.45 -4.70
CA ALA A 128 3.25 6.35 -5.57
C ALA A 128 2.77 6.69 -6.97
N GLN A 129 3.45 7.61 -7.63
CA GLN A 129 3.29 7.82 -9.07
C GLN A 129 3.73 6.57 -9.83
N PRO A 130 2.88 6.00 -10.67
CA PRO A 130 3.38 5.17 -11.74
C PRO A 130 3.99 6.10 -12.79
N THR A 131 5.30 6.14 -12.86
CA THR A 131 6.05 6.78 -13.94
C THR A 131 5.64 6.17 -15.26
N GLN A 132 4.88 6.90 -16.07
CA GLN A 132 4.68 6.56 -17.46
C GLN A 132 5.99 6.81 -18.19
N THR A 133 6.72 5.75 -18.46
CA THR A 133 7.85 5.78 -19.35
C THR A 133 7.31 5.75 -20.79
N ASN A 134 7.34 6.90 -21.44
CA ASN A 134 7.20 6.99 -22.89
C ASN A 134 8.38 6.25 -23.54
N THR A 135 8.13 5.07 -24.02
CA THR A 135 9.04 4.41 -24.97
C THR A 135 8.43 4.56 -26.36
N ASN A 136 8.98 5.50 -27.13
CA ASN A 136 8.79 5.54 -28.57
C ASN A 136 9.35 4.25 -29.17
N THR A 137 8.47 3.42 -29.67
CA THR A 137 8.81 2.43 -30.70
C THR A 137 7.76 2.57 -31.80
N GLU A 138 8.19 3.13 -32.91
CA GLU A 138 7.42 3.15 -34.15
C GLU A 138 7.14 1.71 -34.59
N THR A 139 5.87 1.36 -34.59
CA THR A 139 5.37 0.30 -35.46
C THR A 139 3.96 0.68 -35.85
N THR A 140 3.80 0.92 -37.15
CA THR A 140 2.60 1.23 -37.89
C THR A 140 1.58 0.12 -37.72
N GLU A 141 0.46 0.38 -37.04
CA GLU A 141 -0.79 -0.35 -37.28
C GLU A 141 -1.99 0.45 -36.75
N GLU A 142 -2.89 0.66 -37.62
CA GLU A 142 -4.30 1.05 -37.63
C GLU A 142 -4.93 1.56 -36.33
N LYS A 143 -5.15 2.89 -36.30
CA LYS A 143 -5.97 3.58 -35.32
C LYS A 143 -7.45 3.22 -35.49
N VAL A 144 -7.98 2.38 -34.61
CA VAL A 144 -9.39 2.46 -34.25
C VAL A 144 -9.51 3.44 -33.08
N ALA A 145 -9.83 4.68 -33.39
CA ALA A 145 -10.13 5.70 -32.40
C ALA A 145 -11.53 5.42 -31.82
N VAL A 146 -11.60 4.79 -30.67
CA VAL A 146 -12.80 4.86 -29.85
C VAL A 146 -12.70 6.12 -29.00
N SER A 147 -13.16 7.24 -29.57
CA SER A 147 -13.45 8.45 -28.80
C SER A 147 -14.81 8.26 -28.11
N THR A 148 -14.81 7.58 -26.97
CA THR A 148 -15.96 7.70 -26.04
C THR A 148 -15.93 9.11 -25.48
N SER A 149 -16.86 9.94 -25.93
CA SER A 149 -17.04 11.28 -25.37
C SER A 149 -17.52 11.16 -23.91
N SER A 150 -17.13 12.09 -23.06
CA SER A 150 -17.55 12.11 -21.64
C SER A 150 -19.08 12.13 -21.47
N SER A 151 -19.83 12.54 -22.51
CA SER A 151 -21.29 12.49 -22.54
C SER A 151 -21.84 11.06 -22.57
N ASP A 152 -21.20 10.14 -23.35
CA ASP A 152 -21.69 8.76 -23.48
C ASP A 152 -21.56 7.98 -22.17
N VAL A 153 -20.55 8.30 -21.36
CA VAL A 153 -20.33 7.70 -20.03
C VAL A 153 -21.35 8.24 -19.02
N LYS A 154 -21.71 9.52 -19.12
CA LYS A 154 -22.71 10.15 -18.26
C LYS A 154 -24.11 9.60 -18.52
N ASP A 155 -24.49 9.46 -19.79
CA ASP A 155 -25.77 8.91 -20.20
C ASP A 155 -25.93 7.44 -19.80
N ALA A 156 -24.86 6.65 -19.93
CA ALA A 156 -24.83 5.25 -19.47
C ALA A 156 -24.96 5.11 -17.95
N PHE A 157 -24.40 6.09 -17.20
CA PHE A 157 -24.50 6.12 -15.75
C PHE A 157 -25.91 6.50 -15.29
N GLU A 158 -26.54 7.49 -15.91
CA GLU A 158 -27.92 7.90 -15.59
C GLU A 158 -28.92 6.75 -15.85
N ASP A 159 -28.73 5.98 -16.92
CA ASP A 159 -29.56 4.81 -17.24
C ASP A 159 -29.41 3.67 -16.19
N LEU A 160 -28.23 3.54 -15.58
CA LEU A 160 -27.94 2.46 -14.63
C LEU A 160 -28.49 2.74 -13.20
N PHE A 161 -28.63 4.03 -12.83
CA PHE A 161 -28.98 4.41 -11.46
C PHE A 161 -30.35 5.09 -11.30
N ASN A 162 -31.06 5.39 -12.40
CA ASN A 162 -32.41 5.97 -12.36
C ASN A 162 -33.54 4.98 -12.70
N ASN A 163 -33.24 3.69 -12.73
CA ASN A 163 -34.25 2.63 -12.98
C ASN A 163 -34.59 1.84 -11.72
#